data_aa24cda4ff5ed87d4feaa5d00235a660
#
_entry.id   aa24cda4ff5ed87d4feaa5d00235a660
#
_cell.length_a   1.000
_cell.length_b   1.000
_cell.length_c   1.000
_cell.angle_alpha   90.00
_cell.angle_beta   90.00
_cell.angle_gamma   90.00
#
_symmetry.space_group_name_H-M   'P 1'
#
loop_
_entity.id
_entity.type
_entity.pdbx_description
1 polymer ?
#
loop_
_entity_poly.entity_id
_entity_poly.type
_entity_poly.pdbx_seq_one_letter_code
_entity_poly.pdbx_strand_id
1 'polypeptide(L)'
;MDADGNRIGTNDNVKKPGTYYMKWNTNDRRCYINYDVYIYNENGAEVSHEVKSEFDGYRPEYDELCRIYDAEVKALAEYDDEYYTYTLKEEPINEENTTIDGKTYKTVIVRWNRTPKEFDVTFDYDNGTENETVKVKYGYLYRATAGALKDDKYNDYELVGFDLDGNGTADVMPGESFRVTGDMTLKAVWKATDKIYSVVFYAMSGEFDDG
;
A
#
# COMPACT_ATOMS: atom_id res chain seq x y z
N MET A 1 -32.96 11.21 -44.31
CA MET A 1 -32.62 11.31 -45.73
C MET A 1 -33.72 10.66 -46.51
N ASP A 2 -34.04 11.16 -47.70
CA ASP A 2 -34.91 10.48 -48.63
C ASP A 2 -34.19 9.33 -49.35
N ALA A 3 -34.90 8.61 -50.24
CA ALA A 3 -34.34 7.47 -50.99
C ALA A 3 -33.18 7.89 -51.91
N ASP A 4 -33.07 9.16 -52.27
CA ASP A 4 -32.05 9.72 -53.15
C ASP A 4 -30.87 10.30 -52.34
N GLY A 5 -30.86 10.15 -51.02
CA GLY A 5 -29.80 10.62 -50.14
C GLY A 5 -29.86 12.08 -49.72
N ASN A 6 -30.93 12.80 -50.04
CA ASN A 6 -31.07 14.20 -49.68
C ASN A 6 -31.47 14.36 -48.19
N ARG A 7 -31.00 15.43 -47.59
CA ARG A 7 -31.30 15.77 -46.19
C ARG A 7 -32.77 16.24 -46.08
N ILE A 8 -33.54 15.60 -45.22
CA ILE A 8 -34.89 16.03 -44.89
C ILE A 8 -34.78 16.82 -43.59
N GLY A 9 -35.19 18.10 -43.62
CA GLY A 9 -35.25 18.93 -42.43
C GLY A 9 -36.35 18.48 -41.48
N THR A 10 -36.27 18.84 -40.20
CA THR A 10 -37.28 18.51 -39.16
C THR A 10 -38.65 19.05 -39.45
N ASN A 11 -38.79 20.05 -40.36
CA ASN A 11 -40.05 20.68 -40.75
C ASN A 11 -40.46 20.36 -42.19
N ASP A 12 -39.73 19.48 -42.88
CA ASP A 12 -40.12 19.11 -44.27
C ASP A 12 -41.26 18.07 -44.21
N ASN A 13 -42.37 18.44 -44.84
CA ASN A 13 -43.47 17.55 -45.07
C ASN A 13 -43.02 16.46 -46.08
N VAL A 14 -42.97 15.22 -45.64
CA VAL A 14 -42.72 14.09 -46.51
C VAL A 14 -43.89 13.91 -47.46
N LYS A 15 -43.71 14.35 -48.73
CA LYS A 15 -44.76 14.39 -49.73
C LYS A 15 -44.95 13.10 -50.52
N LYS A 16 -44.06 12.10 -50.35
CA LYS A 16 -44.10 10.84 -51.10
C LYS A 16 -44.02 9.64 -50.13
N PRO A 17 -44.77 8.59 -50.33
CA PRO A 17 -44.56 7.32 -49.63
C PRO A 17 -43.18 6.78 -49.96
N GLY A 18 -42.41 6.36 -48.96
CA GLY A 18 -41.08 5.79 -49.16
C GLY A 18 -40.44 5.37 -47.82
N THR A 19 -39.34 4.66 -47.91
CA THR A 19 -38.55 4.29 -46.75
C THR A 19 -37.49 5.36 -46.51
N TYR A 20 -37.48 5.94 -45.35
CA TYR A 20 -36.54 7.00 -44.94
C TYR A 20 -35.57 6.48 -43.88
N TYR A 21 -34.29 6.76 -44.10
CA TYR A 21 -33.24 6.35 -43.18
C TYR A 21 -32.70 7.53 -42.39
N MET A 22 -32.62 7.42 -41.08
CA MET A 22 -31.91 8.39 -40.27
C MET A 22 -30.42 8.09 -40.34
N LYS A 23 -29.65 9.05 -40.84
CA LYS A 23 -28.18 9.00 -40.73
C LYS A 23 -27.75 9.86 -39.56
N TRP A 24 -27.32 9.21 -38.52
CA TRP A 24 -26.74 9.88 -37.37
C TRP A 24 -25.30 10.26 -37.69
N ASN A 25 -24.93 11.53 -37.45
CA ASN A 25 -23.54 11.93 -37.51
C ASN A 25 -22.92 11.67 -36.14
N THR A 26 -22.12 10.60 -36.05
CA THR A 26 -21.57 10.11 -34.80
C THR A 26 -20.30 10.84 -34.38
N ASN A 27 -19.69 11.66 -35.26
CA ASN A 27 -18.38 12.24 -35.00
C ASN A 27 -18.37 13.40 -34.01
N ASP A 28 -19.52 14.07 -33.78
CA ASP A 28 -19.57 15.29 -32.96
C ASP A 28 -20.00 15.01 -31.51
N ARG A 29 -20.13 13.75 -31.09
CA ARG A 29 -20.70 13.38 -29.77
C ARG A 29 -19.86 12.41 -28.96
N ARG A 30 -18.63 12.14 -29.34
CA ARG A 30 -17.73 11.30 -28.54
C ARG A 30 -17.20 12.11 -27.36
N CYS A 31 -17.29 11.53 -26.19
CA CYS A 31 -16.75 12.07 -24.94
C CYS A 31 -15.78 11.08 -24.34
N TYR A 32 -14.80 11.59 -23.64
CA TYR A 32 -13.79 10.82 -22.93
C TYR A 32 -13.86 11.17 -21.45
N ILE A 33 -13.61 10.20 -20.59
CA ILE A 33 -13.47 10.43 -19.16
C ILE A 33 -12.01 10.25 -18.78
N ASN A 34 -11.48 11.26 -18.09
CA ASN A 34 -10.20 11.17 -17.40
C ASN A 34 -10.48 11.07 -15.92
N TYR A 35 -9.86 10.09 -15.26
CA TYR A 35 -9.77 10.02 -13.83
C TYR A 35 -8.45 10.61 -13.39
N ASP A 36 -8.52 11.67 -12.64
CA ASP A 36 -7.39 12.37 -12.07
C ASP A 36 -7.27 11.93 -10.60
N VAL A 37 -6.45 10.90 -10.37
CA VAL A 37 -6.38 10.19 -9.09
C VAL A 37 -5.18 10.66 -8.30
N TYR A 38 -5.44 11.24 -7.13
CA TYR A 38 -4.42 11.69 -6.18
C TYR A 38 -4.41 10.81 -4.94
N ILE A 39 -3.22 10.43 -4.48
CA ILE A 39 -3.04 9.69 -3.24
C ILE A 39 -2.20 10.53 -2.28
N TYR A 40 -2.69 10.71 -1.06
CA TYR A 40 -2.04 11.45 0.01
C TYR A 40 -1.65 10.50 1.14
N ASN A 41 -0.51 10.74 1.76
CA ASN A 41 -0.11 10.01 2.96
C ASN A 41 -0.83 10.54 4.21
N GLU A 42 -0.62 9.90 5.36
CA GLU A 42 -1.23 10.29 6.65
C GLU A 42 -0.83 11.69 7.15
N ASN A 43 0.24 12.29 6.59
CA ASN A 43 0.65 13.67 6.87
C ASN A 43 0.04 14.68 5.89
N GLY A 44 -0.81 14.22 4.96
CA GLY A 44 -1.45 15.04 3.95
C GLY A 44 -0.56 15.41 2.76
N ALA A 45 0.64 14.85 2.65
CA ALA A 45 1.50 15.05 1.49
C ALA A 45 1.06 14.13 0.34
N GLU A 46 1.01 14.68 -0.88
CA GLU A 46 0.78 13.93 -2.09
C GLU A 46 1.95 12.95 -2.33
N VAL A 47 1.63 11.70 -2.58
CA VAL A 47 2.61 10.62 -2.80
C VAL A 47 2.45 9.96 -4.16
N SER A 48 1.31 10.15 -4.80
CA SER A 48 1.05 9.68 -6.17
C SER A 48 -0.02 10.55 -6.83
N HIS A 49 0.16 10.75 -8.13
CA HIS A 49 -0.82 11.36 -9.02
C HIS A 49 -0.81 10.59 -10.34
N GLU A 50 -1.96 10.14 -10.79
CA GLU A 50 -2.13 9.38 -12.03
C GLU A 50 -3.39 9.84 -12.75
N VAL A 51 -3.28 10.04 -14.08
CA VAL A 51 -4.41 10.30 -14.96
C VAL A 51 -4.73 9.03 -15.74
N LYS A 52 -5.94 8.50 -15.56
CA LYS A 52 -6.44 7.34 -16.28
C LYS A 52 -7.54 7.76 -17.23
N SER A 53 -7.43 7.40 -18.50
CA SER A 53 -8.47 7.63 -19.51
C SER A 53 -9.19 6.31 -19.77
N GLU A 54 -10.44 6.20 -19.34
CA GLU A 54 -11.12 4.90 -19.33
C GLU A 54 -12.32 4.79 -20.27
N PHE A 55 -12.80 5.89 -20.87
CA PHE A 55 -14.00 5.83 -21.67
C PHE A 55 -13.94 6.64 -22.97
N ASP A 56 -14.38 6.00 -24.06
CA ASP A 56 -14.64 6.60 -25.36
C ASP A 56 -16.04 6.18 -25.85
N GLY A 57 -17.03 7.07 -25.75
CA GLY A 57 -18.42 6.77 -26.10
C GLY A 57 -19.25 7.99 -26.51
N TYR A 58 -20.54 7.76 -26.79
CA TYR A 58 -21.47 8.83 -27.12
C TYR A 58 -22.00 9.52 -25.90
N ARG A 59 -22.27 10.82 -25.99
CA ARG A 59 -22.65 11.68 -24.89
C ARG A 59 -23.82 11.17 -24.00
N PRO A 60 -24.89 10.54 -24.52
CA PRO A 60 -25.94 9.98 -23.65
C PRO A 60 -25.46 8.79 -22.80
N GLU A 61 -24.63 7.92 -23.36
CA GLU A 61 -24.03 6.77 -22.66
C GLU A 61 -23.01 7.25 -21.64
N TYR A 62 -22.31 8.31 -21.96
CA TYR A 62 -21.35 8.97 -21.12
C TYR A 62 -21.97 9.52 -19.82
N ASP A 63 -23.09 10.26 -19.89
CA ASP A 63 -23.72 10.83 -18.69
C ASP A 63 -24.25 9.73 -17.77
N GLU A 64 -24.69 8.59 -18.31
CA GLU A 64 -25.11 7.43 -17.53
C GLU A 64 -23.91 6.72 -16.90
N LEU A 65 -22.86 6.49 -17.67
CA LEU A 65 -21.64 5.87 -17.16
C LEU A 65 -20.97 6.72 -16.07
N CYS A 66 -20.96 8.04 -16.23
CA CYS A 66 -20.47 8.93 -15.18
C CYS A 66 -21.25 8.75 -13.87
N ARG A 67 -22.58 8.62 -13.94
CA ARG A 67 -23.41 8.41 -12.73
C ARG A 67 -23.14 7.05 -12.10
N ILE A 68 -22.97 6.01 -12.90
CA ILE A 68 -22.63 4.66 -12.42
C ILE A 68 -21.25 4.69 -11.76
N TYR A 69 -20.27 5.31 -12.40
CA TYR A 69 -18.91 5.37 -11.90
C TYR A 69 -18.77 6.21 -10.61
N ASP A 70 -19.44 7.36 -10.56
CA ASP A 70 -19.51 8.16 -9.34
C ASP A 70 -20.13 7.36 -8.18
N ALA A 71 -21.12 6.52 -8.48
CA ALA A 71 -21.74 5.65 -7.50
C ALA A 71 -20.80 4.51 -7.05
N GLU A 72 -20.05 3.92 -8.00
CA GLU A 72 -19.06 2.88 -7.71
C GLU A 72 -17.88 3.42 -6.90
N VAL A 73 -17.34 4.60 -7.26
CA VAL A 73 -16.27 5.25 -6.49
C VAL A 73 -16.74 5.61 -5.08
N LYS A 74 -18.00 6.06 -4.94
CA LYS A 74 -18.59 6.32 -3.62
C LYS A 74 -18.83 5.05 -2.81
N ALA A 75 -19.18 3.94 -3.49
CA ALA A 75 -19.35 2.64 -2.84
C ALA A 75 -18.01 2.06 -2.36
N LEU A 76 -16.90 2.47 -3.00
CA LEU A 76 -15.53 2.13 -2.61
C LEU A 76 -14.95 3.15 -1.62
N ALA A 77 -15.76 3.65 -0.68
CA ALA A 77 -15.32 4.64 0.31
C ALA A 77 -14.04 4.23 1.05
N GLU A 78 -13.77 2.92 1.07
CA GLU A 78 -12.56 2.33 1.64
C GLU A 78 -12.16 1.10 0.84
N TYR A 79 -10.86 0.95 0.54
CA TYR A 79 -10.30 -0.28 -0.01
C TYR A 79 -8.88 -0.51 0.52
N ASP A 80 -8.40 -1.74 0.41
CA ASP A 80 -7.10 -2.17 0.90
C ASP A 80 -6.25 -2.74 -0.22
N ASP A 81 -4.95 -2.46 -0.19
CA ASP A 81 -3.93 -3.29 -0.84
C ASP A 81 -3.14 -4.12 0.21
N GLU A 82 -2.03 -4.70 -0.19
CA GLU A 82 -1.19 -5.51 0.69
C GLU A 82 -0.63 -4.71 1.87
N TYR A 83 -0.31 -3.42 1.65
CA TYR A 83 0.46 -2.60 2.58
C TYR A 83 -0.30 -1.41 3.14
N TYR A 84 -1.37 -0.97 2.49
CA TYR A 84 -2.10 0.24 2.84
C TYR A 84 -3.60 0.04 2.85
N THR A 85 -4.27 0.80 3.70
CA THR A 85 -5.70 1.08 3.65
C THR A 85 -5.92 2.43 2.99
N TYR A 86 -6.86 2.51 2.04
CA TYR A 86 -7.20 3.72 1.31
C TYR A 86 -8.61 4.16 1.66
N THR A 87 -8.76 5.43 2.05
CA THR A 87 -10.07 6.05 2.33
C THR A 87 -10.26 7.27 1.45
N LEU A 88 -11.48 7.51 0.95
CA LEU A 88 -11.78 8.74 0.22
C LEU A 88 -11.52 9.94 1.11
N LYS A 89 -10.73 10.89 0.63
CA LYS A 89 -10.44 12.13 1.33
C LYS A 89 -11.64 13.08 1.31
N GLU A 90 -12.35 13.08 0.19
CA GLU A 90 -13.54 13.88 -0.07
C GLU A 90 -14.37 13.26 -1.20
N GLU A 91 -15.60 13.70 -1.37
CA GLU A 91 -16.43 13.29 -2.51
C GLU A 91 -15.70 13.59 -3.84
N PRO A 92 -15.77 12.70 -4.83
CA PRO A 92 -15.19 12.94 -6.15
C PRO A 92 -15.75 14.20 -6.78
N ILE A 93 -14.85 15.00 -7.36
CA ILE A 93 -15.23 16.27 -8.01
C ILE A 93 -15.36 16.03 -9.51
N ASN A 94 -16.53 16.35 -10.06
CA ASN A 94 -16.76 16.34 -11.49
C ASN A 94 -16.44 17.73 -12.05
N GLU A 95 -15.33 17.86 -12.78
CA GLU A 95 -14.98 19.11 -13.46
C GLU A 95 -15.71 19.25 -14.79
N GLU A 96 -15.84 20.49 -15.27
CA GLU A 96 -16.46 20.80 -16.55
C GLU A 96 -15.70 20.20 -17.73
N ASN A 97 -16.42 19.99 -18.84
CA ASN A 97 -15.88 19.43 -20.05
C ASN A 97 -14.77 20.33 -20.64
N THR A 98 -13.61 19.76 -20.86
CA THR A 98 -12.50 20.38 -21.57
C THR A 98 -12.39 19.80 -22.98
N THR A 99 -12.25 20.66 -24.01
CA THR A 99 -12.05 20.20 -25.39
C THR A 99 -10.58 20.34 -25.77
N ILE A 100 -9.95 19.23 -26.12
CA ILE A 100 -8.56 19.16 -26.59
C ILE A 100 -8.57 18.41 -27.92
N ASP A 101 -7.97 18.99 -28.97
CA ASP A 101 -7.87 18.40 -30.31
C ASP A 101 -9.23 17.90 -30.86
N GLY A 102 -10.29 18.67 -30.63
CA GLY A 102 -11.65 18.33 -31.07
C GLY A 102 -12.34 17.20 -30.28
N LYS A 103 -11.71 16.70 -29.21
CA LYS A 103 -12.27 15.72 -28.29
C LYS A 103 -12.72 16.40 -27.00
N THR A 104 -13.91 16.07 -26.53
CA THR A 104 -14.42 16.58 -25.24
C THR A 104 -14.10 15.58 -24.15
N TYR A 105 -13.38 16.04 -23.14
CA TYR A 105 -13.03 15.29 -21.94
C TYR A 105 -13.84 15.79 -20.76
N LYS A 106 -14.29 14.88 -19.92
CA LYS A 106 -14.73 15.16 -18.57
C LYS A 106 -13.69 14.61 -17.62
N THR A 107 -13.27 15.43 -16.67
CA THR A 107 -12.33 15.01 -15.64
C THR A 107 -13.07 14.75 -14.34
N VAL A 108 -12.86 13.57 -13.76
CA VAL A 108 -13.32 13.19 -12.43
C VAL A 108 -12.09 13.17 -11.52
N ILE A 109 -12.05 14.07 -10.55
CA ILE A 109 -10.96 14.15 -9.59
C ILE A 109 -11.30 13.27 -8.39
N VAL A 110 -10.44 12.31 -8.11
CA VAL A 110 -10.56 11.39 -6.97
C VAL A 110 -9.36 11.54 -6.05
N ARG A 111 -9.60 11.79 -4.77
CA ARG A 111 -8.55 11.95 -3.77
C ARG A 111 -8.66 10.91 -2.68
N TRP A 112 -7.59 10.15 -2.49
CA TRP A 112 -7.46 9.10 -1.49
C TRP A 112 -6.45 9.50 -0.42
N ASN A 113 -6.79 9.22 0.85
CA ASN A 113 -5.79 9.13 1.90
C ASN A 113 -5.36 7.68 2.01
N ARG A 114 -4.04 7.42 2.07
CA ARG A 114 -3.52 6.09 2.38
C ARG A 114 -2.91 6.05 3.76
N THR A 115 -3.21 5.00 4.51
CA THR A 115 -2.69 4.74 5.84
C THR A 115 -1.92 3.41 5.81
N PRO A 116 -0.66 3.37 6.27
CA PRO A 116 0.09 2.11 6.33
C PRO A 116 -0.58 1.13 7.28
N LYS A 117 -0.72 -0.13 6.86
CA LYS A 117 -1.17 -1.23 7.72
C LYS A 117 -0.13 -1.54 8.77
N GLU A 118 -0.59 -2.12 9.88
CA GLU A 118 0.28 -2.62 10.94
C GLU A 118 0.59 -4.09 10.72
N PHE A 119 1.85 -4.45 10.92
CA PHE A 119 2.38 -5.80 10.83
C PHE A 119 2.94 -6.26 12.16
N ASP A 120 2.91 -7.56 12.39
CA ASP A 120 3.43 -8.18 13.59
C ASP A 120 4.95 -8.36 13.47
N VAL A 121 5.68 -7.71 14.35
CA VAL A 121 7.13 -7.87 14.51
C VAL A 121 7.35 -8.69 15.78
N THR A 122 7.80 -9.93 15.60
CA THR A 122 7.99 -10.88 16.68
C THR A 122 9.47 -11.03 17.00
N PHE A 123 9.86 -10.85 18.25
CA PHE A 123 11.19 -11.13 18.76
C PHE A 123 11.18 -12.53 19.41
N ASP A 124 11.92 -13.44 18.78
CA ASP A 124 12.20 -14.78 19.28
C ASP A 124 13.61 -14.80 19.90
N TYR A 125 13.65 -14.70 21.20
CA TYR A 125 14.94 -14.66 21.90
C TYR A 125 15.63 -16.02 21.99
N ASP A 126 14.94 -17.11 21.58
CA ASP A 126 15.47 -18.49 21.62
C ASP A 126 16.15 -18.87 22.96
N ASN A 127 15.64 -18.31 24.03
CA ASN A 127 16.21 -18.42 25.39
C ASN A 127 15.24 -19.07 26.40
N GLY A 128 14.14 -19.66 25.91
CA GLY A 128 13.11 -20.30 26.74
C GLY A 128 12.09 -19.32 27.32
N THR A 129 12.19 -18.02 27.03
CA THR A 129 11.13 -17.05 27.33
C THR A 129 10.07 -17.01 26.23
N GLU A 130 8.88 -16.48 26.53
CA GLU A 130 7.87 -16.25 25.52
C GLU A 130 8.36 -15.18 24.51
N ASN A 131 7.96 -15.35 23.24
CA ASN A 131 8.22 -14.39 22.20
C ASN A 131 7.50 -13.06 22.48
N GLU A 132 8.14 -11.96 22.16
CA GLU A 132 7.55 -10.62 22.25
C GLU A 132 7.08 -10.19 20.86
N THR A 133 5.80 -9.82 20.73
CA THR A 133 5.24 -9.33 19.46
C THR A 133 4.76 -7.89 19.63
N VAL A 134 5.16 -7.05 18.69
CA VAL A 134 4.73 -5.63 18.61
C VAL A 134 4.14 -5.35 17.24
N LYS A 135 3.16 -4.45 17.19
CA LYS A 135 2.56 -3.98 15.93
C LYS A 135 3.29 -2.73 15.44
N VAL A 136 3.77 -2.77 14.21
CA VAL A 136 4.52 -1.68 13.60
C VAL A 136 3.97 -1.42 12.21
N LYS A 137 3.78 -0.15 11.86
CA LYS A 137 3.28 0.26 10.56
C LYS A 137 4.27 -0.09 9.43
N TYR A 138 3.73 -0.49 8.28
CA TYR A 138 4.51 -0.73 7.06
C TYR A 138 5.42 0.45 6.71
N GLY A 139 6.64 0.13 6.36
CA GLY A 139 7.65 1.10 5.93
C GLY A 139 8.30 1.91 7.06
N TYR A 140 7.84 1.77 8.31
CA TYR A 140 8.45 2.44 9.45
C TYR A 140 9.75 1.76 9.87
N LEU A 141 10.65 2.57 10.44
CA LEU A 141 11.86 2.07 11.06
C LEU A 141 11.55 1.69 12.50
N TYR A 142 11.81 0.44 12.85
CA TYR A 142 11.71 -0.05 14.21
C TYR A 142 13.09 -0.36 14.77
N ARG A 143 13.32 -0.03 16.05
CA ARG A 143 14.61 -0.25 16.68
C ARG A 143 14.62 -1.61 17.40
N ALA A 144 15.58 -2.47 17.04
CA ALA A 144 15.80 -3.72 17.73
C ALA A 144 16.30 -3.45 19.15
N THR A 145 15.45 -3.65 20.15
CA THR A 145 15.83 -3.54 21.56
C THR A 145 16.31 -4.88 22.06
N ALA A 146 17.45 -4.89 22.74
CA ALA A 146 17.85 -6.07 23.51
C ALA A 146 16.82 -6.26 24.63
N GLY A 147 16.02 -7.32 24.55
CA GLY A 147 15.18 -7.74 25.67
C GLY A 147 16.08 -8.06 26.88
N ALA A 148 15.58 -7.81 28.06
CA ALA A 148 16.30 -8.22 29.25
C ALA A 148 16.44 -9.75 29.23
N LEU A 149 17.67 -10.26 29.26
CA LEU A 149 17.94 -11.67 29.46
C LEU A 149 17.35 -12.07 30.82
N LYS A 150 16.28 -12.84 30.82
CA LYS A 150 15.55 -13.22 32.04
C LYS A 150 15.95 -14.58 32.57
N ASP A 151 16.75 -15.35 31.81
CA ASP A 151 17.12 -16.70 32.21
C ASP A 151 18.63 -16.81 32.50
N ASP A 152 18.99 -17.22 33.68
CA ASP A 152 20.37 -17.46 34.10
C ASP A 152 21.11 -18.49 33.25
N LYS A 153 20.40 -19.35 32.51
CA LYS A 153 20.93 -20.32 31.55
C LYS A 153 21.79 -19.68 30.48
N TYR A 154 21.52 -18.41 30.12
CA TYR A 154 22.23 -17.69 29.06
C TYR A 154 23.24 -16.66 29.59
N ASN A 155 23.56 -16.68 30.90
CA ASN A 155 24.58 -15.79 31.49
C ASN A 155 25.96 -15.94 30.84
N ASP A 156 26.20 -17.07 30.16
CA ASP A 156 27.44 -17.38 29.43
C ASP A 156 27.39 -17.06 27.94
N TYR A 157 26.34 -16.35 27.51
CA TYR A 157 26.16 -15.94 26.13
C TYR A 157 25.95 -14.44 26.04
N GLU A 158 26.40 -13.85 24.94
CA GLU A 158 26.08 -12.48 24.55
C GLU A 158 25.15 -12.48 23.34
N LEU A 159 24.19 -11.56 23.31
CA LEU A 159 23.35 -11.33 22.14
C LEU A 159 24.18 -10.62 21.07
N VAL A 160 24.45 -11.28 19.96
CA VAL A 160 25.15 -10.71 18.81
C VAL A 160 24.23 -9.81 17.99
N GLY A 161 22.99 -10.25 17.78
CA GLY A 161 21.98 -9.53 16.99
C GLY A 161 20.79 -10.41 16.71
N PHE A 162 20.04 -10.05 15.68
CA PHE A 162 18.84 -10.75 15.25
C PHE A 162 18.98 -11.16 13.78
N ASP A 163 18.63 -12.40 13.50
CA ASP A 163 18.52 -13.00 12.17
C ASP A 163 17.09 -12.74 11.64
N LEU A 164 16.98 -12.13 10.46
CA LEU A 164 15.70 -11.81 9.82
C LEU A 164 15.33 -12.79 8.71
N ASP A 165 16.31 -13.43 8.07
CA ASP A 165 16.11 -14.30 6.90
C ASP A 165 16.25 -15.80 7.21
N GLY A 166 16.57 -16.15 8.45
CA GLY A 166 16.67 -17.54 8.91
C GLY A 166 17.97 -18.23 8.54
N ASN A 167 19.02 -17.48 8.17
CA ASN A 167 20.31 -18.03 7.75
C ASN A 167 21.26 -18.34 8.94
N GLY A 168 20.90 -17.95 10.16
CA GLY A 168 21.66 -18.15 11.39
C GLY A 168 22.73 -17.09 11.66
N THR A 169 22.77 -16.02 10.85
CA THR A 169 23.66 -14.88 11.07
C THR A 169 22.84 -13.65 11.47
N ALA A 170 23.45 -12.76 12.26
CA ALA A 170 22.77 -11.53 12.68
C ALA A 170 22.75 -10.50 11.54
N ASP A 171 21.56 -10.07 11.13
CA ASP A 171 21.31 -9.02 10.16
C ASP A 171 21.16 -7.64 10.81
N VAL A 172 20.65 -7.61 12.04
CA VAL A 172 20.38 -6.38 12.81
C VAL A 172 21.00 -6.50 14.19
N MET A 173 21.85 -5.53 14.55
CA MET A 173 22.47 -5.50 15.87
C MET A 173 21.52 -4.92 16.92
N PRO A 174 21.70 -5.22 18.21
CA PRO A 174 20.94 -4.59 19.28
C PRO A 174 21.10 -3.07 19.24
N GLY A 175 19.96 -2.35 19.18
CA GLY A 175 19.94 -0.89 19.09
C GLY A 175 19.96 -0.32 17.68
N GLU A 176 20.17 -1.12 16.66
CA GLU A 176 19.99 -0.71 15.26
C GLU A 176 18.50 -0.68 14.86
N SER A 177 18.22 0.02 13.79
CA SER A 177 16.86 0.13 13.24
C SER A 177 16.76 -0.61 11.92
N PHE A 178 15.67 -1.33 11.74
CA PHE A 178 15.31 -2.01 10.50
C PHE A 178 13.94 -1.51 9.99
N ARG A 179 13.69 -1.71 8.70
CA ARG A 179 12.43 -1.30 8.08
C ARG A 179 11.43 -2.47 8.10
N VAL A 180 10.21 -2.18 8.59
CA VAL A 180 9.13 -3.18 8.60
C VAL A 180 8.48 -3.22 7.22
N THR A 181 8.48 -4.39 6.59
CA THR A 181 7.95 -4.63 5.23
C THR A 181 6.83 -5.66 5.18
N GLY A 182 6.44 -6.21 6.33
CA GLY A 182 5.42 -7.24 6.49
C GLY A 182 5.50 -7.85 7.88
N ASP A 183 4.76 -8.92 8.13
CA ASP A 183 4.96 -9.73 9.33
C ASP A 183 6.35 -10.34 9.30
N MET A 184 7.08 -10.22 10.40
CA MET A 184 8.46 -10.69 10.47
C MET A 184 8.81 -11.22 11.86
N THR A 185 9.71 -12.21 11.87
CA THR A 185 10.26 -12.77 13.11
C THR A 185 11.75 -12.51 13.14
N LEU A 186 12.21 -11.86 14.19
CA LEU A 186 13.60 -11.58 14.48
C LEU A 186 14.09 -12.65 15.46
N LYS A 187 14.89 -13.58 14.99
CA LYS A 187 15.45 -14.63 15.84
C LYS A 187 16.78 -14.19 16.42
N ALA A 188 16.92 -14.25 17.74
CA ALA A 188 18.15 -13.87 18.41
C ALA A 188 19.31 -14.81 18.07
N VAL A 189 20.46 -14.23 17.75
CA VAL A 189 21.72 -14.91 17.52
C VAL A 189 22.62 -14.72 18.72
N TRP A 190 22.95 -15.81 19.38
CA TRP A 190 23.75 -15.85 20.59
C TRP A 190 25.15 -16.37 20.33
N LYS A 191 26.13 -15.80 21.01
CA LYS A 191 27.50 -16.27 21.02
C LYS A 191 27.96 -16.56 22.45
N ALA A 192 28.58 -17.72 22.66
CA ALA A 192 29.16 -18.04 23.94
C ALA A 192 30.29 -17.06 24.29
N THR A 193 30.30 -16.60 25.54
CA THR A 193 31.36 -15.75 26.09
C THR A 193 32.39 -16.62 26.81
N ASP A 194 33.68 -16.33 26.57
CA ASP A 194 34.76 -16.97 27.32
C ASP A 194 34.79 -16.39 28.75
N LYS A 195 34.28 -17.17 29.70
CA LYS A 195 34.41 -16.79 31.11
C LYS A 195 35.67 -17.32 31.69
N ILE A 196 36.49 -16.43 32.26
CA ILE A 196 37.66 -16.81 33.01
C ILE A 196 37.25 -16.94 34.47
N TYR A 197 37.30 -18.16 35.00
CA TYR A 197 37.03 -18.41 36.40
C TYR A 197 38.36 -18.45 37.18
N SER A 198 38.45 -17.67 38.26
CA SER A 198 39.56 -17.81 39.21
C SER A 198 39.19 -18.87 40.23
N VAL A 199 40.00 -19.92 40.31
CA VAL A 199 39.87 -20.96 41.30
C VAL A 199 40.85 -20.63 42.41
N VAL A 200 40.34 -20.38 43.63
CA VAL A 200 41.17 -20.16 44.81
C VAL A 200 41.14 -21.43 45.65
N PHE A 201 42.28 -22.01 45.85
CA PHE A 201 42.45 -23.17 46.71
C PHE A 201 42.78 -22.71 48.10
N TYR A 202 41.97 -23.08 49.08
CA TYR A 202 42.23 -22.88 50.48
C TYR A 202 42.78 -24.16 51.09
N ALA A 203 44.05 -24.15 51.58
CA ALA A 203 44.53 -25.22 52.42
C ALA A 203 43.89 -25.17 53.81
N MET A 204 43.00 -26.12 54.09
CA MET A 204 42.26 -26.16 55.36
C MET A 204 43.14 -26.67 56.52
N SER A 205 44.20 -27.43 56.26
CA SER A 205 45.30 -27.80 57.15
C SER A 205 46.31 -28.61 56.35
N GLY A 206 47.59 -28.19 56.32
CA GLY A 206 48.69 -28.88 55.66
C GLY A 206 49.50 -27.96 54.75
N GLU A 207 50.77 -28.12 54.72
CA GLU A 207 51.70 -27.47 53.80
C GLU A 207 51.50 -28.10 52.38
N PHE A 208 51.53 -27.28 51.34
CA PHE A 208 51.70 -27.80 49.98
C PHE A 208 53.12 -28.26 49.83
N ASP A 209 53.31 -29.53 49.47
CA ASP A 209 54.61 -30.10 49.20
C ASP A 209 55.07 -29.55 47.84
N ASP A 210 56.09 -28.69 47.86
CA ASP A 210 56.73 -28.15 46.64
C ASP A 210 57.64 -29.26 46.08
N GLY A 211 57.10 -30.25 45.39
CA GLY A 211 57.86 -31.30 44.76
C GLY A 211 58.70 -30.84 43.59
#